data_d98d60298efd03c6bd0206a5760fa6e0
#
_entry.id   d98d60298efd03c6bd0206a5760fa6e0
#
_cell.length_a   1.000
_cell.length_b   1.000
_cell.length_c   1.000
_cell.angle_alpha   90.00
_cell.angle_beta   90.00
_cell.angle_gamma   90.00
#
_symmetry.space_group_name_H-M   'P 1'
#
loop_
_entity.id
_entity.type
_entity.pdbx_description
1 polymer ?
#
loop_
_entity_poly.entity_id
_entity_poly.type
_entity_poly.pdbx_seq_one_letter_code
_entity_poly.pdbx_strand_id
1 'polypeptide(L)'
;MDNPYQSPLTDAVALPVDEPLREYGGIGRLAYVGYSFLAGIVGNVLGAIAAGTEVGPAVVVLAIIASVGLTVFITVQRLKNIGYSGWWSVLLFVPLANIFLGLRCLICPAGYADTKRLDLAGKIITGIAVTVFLLFVAGIVASMYLNG
;
A
#
# COMPACT_ATOMS: atom_id res chain seq x y z
N MET A 1 18.96 -7.71 51.20
CA MET A 1 17.56 -7.50 51.61
C MET A 1 16.76 -7.28 50.34
N ASP A 2 16.10 -8.33 49.90
CA ASP A 2 15.33 -8.26 48.64
C ASP A 2 14.05 -7.48 48.90
N ASN A 3 13.79 -6.48 48.12
CA ASN A 3 12.60 -5.64 48.22
C ASN A 3 11.36 -6.45 47.77
N PRO A 4 10.46 -6.90 48.67
CA PRO A 4 9.32 -7.72 48.30
C PRO A 4 8.29 -6.97 47.41
N TYR A 5 8.49 -5.67 47.16
CA TYR A 5 7.64 -4.84 46.30
C TYR A 5 8.25 -4.57 44.93
N GLN A 6 9.41 -5.19 44.61
CA GLN A 6 9.86 -5.16 43.21
C GLN A 6 8.88 -6.01 42.41
N SER A 7 8.17 -5.34 41.52
CA SER A 7 7.29 -6.01 40.58
C SER A 7 8.13 -7.02 39.79
N PRO A 8 7.67 -8.29 39.64
CA PRO A 8 8.37 -9.29 38.82
C PRO A 8 8.45 -8.91 37.33
N LEU A 9 7.91 -7.75 36.97
CA LEU A 9 7.97 -7.17 35.64
C LEU A 9 9.26 -6.37 35.36
N THR A 10 10.18 -6.24 36.34
CA THR A 10 11.44 -5.51 36.10
C THR A 10 12.40 -6.29 35.19
N ASP A 11 12.18 -7.59 35.06
CA ASP A 11 12.87 -8.44 34.07
C ASP A 11 12.05 -8.70 32.81
N ALA A 12 10.93 -7.99 32.62
CA ALA A 12 10.26 -7.97 31.35
C ALA A 12 11.26 -7.40 30.33
N VAL A 13 11.88 -8.32 29.58
CA VAL A 13 12.71 -8.00 28.42
C VAL A 13 11.98 -6.88 27.70
N ALA A 14 12.55 -5.68 27.73
CA ALA A 14 12.00 -4.55 27.00
C ALA A 14 11.96 -4.99 25.55
N LEU A 15 10.78 -5.35 25.08
CA LEU A 15 10.59 -5.73 23.68
C LEU A 15 11.20 -4.60 22.85
N PRO A 16 12.04 -4.92 21.87
CA PRO A 16 12.62 -3.89 21.01
C PRO A 16 11.46 -3.05 20.49
N VAL A 17 11.52 -1.75 20.74
CA VAL A 17 10.45 -0.78 20.42
C VAL A 17 10.10 -0.79 18.90
N ASP A 18 10.90 -1.48 18.11
CA ASP A 18 10.78 -1.57 16.67
C ASP A 18 10.07 -2.85 16.19
N GLU A 19 9.72 -3.77 17.10
CA GLU A 19 8.97 -4.98 16.75
C GLU A 19 7.46 -4.76 16.96
N PRO A 20 6.62 -5.22 16.02
CA PRO A 20 5.17 -5.16 16.18
C PRO A 20 4.73 -6.05 17.34
N LEU A 21 3.75 -5.60 18.12
CA LEU A 21 3.22 -6.31 19.31
C LEU A 21 2.59 -7.67 18.97
N ARG A 22 2.33 -7.94 17.70
CA ARG A 22 1.73 -9.19 17.18
C ARG A 22 2.14 -9.44 15.74
N GLU A 23 2.11 -10.69 15.33
CA GLU A 23 2.22 -11.05 13.92
C GLU A 23 0.99 -10.57 13.14
N TYR A 24 1.22 -9.85 12.06
CA TYR A 24 0.18 -9.41 11.14
C TYR A 24 0.14 -10.35 9.93
N GLY A 25 -1.03 -10.95 9.71
CA GLY A 25 -1.30 -11.73 8.50
C GLY A 25 -1.33 -10.84 7.25
N GLY A 26 -1.50 -11.46 6.09
CA GLY A 26 -1.59 -10.76 4.81
C GLY A 26 -0.27 -10.79 4.02
N ILE A 27 -0.12 -9.90 3.04
CA ILE A 27 1.04 -9.90 2.13
C ILE A 27 2.02 -8.78 2.46
N GLY A 28 3.31 -9.13 2.38
CA GLY A 28 4.40 -8.16 2.53
C GLY A 28 4.47 -7.16 1.38
N ARG A 29 5.36 -6.18 1.51
CA ARG A 29 5.55 -5.08 0.55
C ARG A 29 5.91 -5.58 -0.86
N LEU A 30 6.91 -6.48 -0.97
CA LEU A 30 7.34 -7.02 -2.26
C LEU A 30 6.25 -7.83 -2.94
N ALA A 31 5.53 -8.67 -2.19
CA ALA A 31 4.42 -9.44 -2.71
C ALA A 31 3.28 -8.52 -3.19
N TYR A 32 2.98 -7.44 -2.45
CA TYR A 32 2.00 -6.45 -2.86
C TYR A 32 2.37 -5.80 -4.19
N VAL A 33 3.63 -5.35 -4.35
CA VAL A 33 4.11 -4.76 -5.61
C VAL A 33 4.03 -5.78 -6.74
N GLY A 34 4.53 -7.00 -6.53
CA GLY A 34 4.51 -8.07 -7.54
C GLY A 34 3.10 -8.43 -7.99
N TYR A 35 2.19 -8.65 -7.06
CA TYR A 35 0.79 -8.99 -7.39
C TYR A 35 0.05 -7.82 -8.04
N SER A 36 0.29 -6.59 -7.61
CA SER A 36 -0.32 -5.41 -8.22
C SER A 36 0.20 -5.20 -9.66
N PHE A 37 1.49 -5.43 -9.90
CA PHE A 37 2.08 -5.38 -11.23
C PHE A 37 1.51 -6.47 -12.16
N LEU A 38 1.42 -7.71 -11.67
CA LEU A 38 0.82 -8.81 -12.42
C LEU A 38 -0.66 -8.55 -12.72
N ALA A 39 -1.42 -8.06 -11.74
CA ALA A 39 -2.82 -7.70 -11.94
C ALA A 39 -2.97 -6.59 -13.00
N GLY A 40 -2.06 -5.62 -13.01
CA GLY A 40 -2.00 -4.58 -14.04
C GLY A 40 -1.72 -5.13 -15.43
N ILE A 41 -0.75 -6.04 -15.58
CA ILE A 41 -0.45 -6.71 -16.87
C ILE A 41 -1.68 -7.49 -17.34
N VAL A 42 -2.26 -8.32 -16.49
CA VAL A 42 -3.44 -9.12 -16.84
C VAL A 42 -4.60 -8.22 -17.26
N GLY A 43 -4.86 -7.15 -16.51
CA GLY A 43 -5.90 -6.18 -16.86
C GLY A 43 -5.68 -5.51 -18.22
N ASN A 44 -4.44 -5.10 -18.52
CA ASN A 44 -4.09 -4.50 -19.82
C ASN A 44 -4.21 -5.51 -20.97
N VAL A 45 -3.76 -6.75 -20.78
CA VAL A 45 -3.86 -7.81 -21.79
C VAL A 45 -5.33 -8.13 -22.07
N LEU A 46 -6.15 -8.30 -21.03
CA LEU A 46 -7.59 -8.54 -21.19
C LEU A 46 -8.27 -7.36 -21.90
N GLY A 47 -7.91 -6.13 -21.53
CA GLY A 47 -8.40 -4.92 -22.19
C GLY A 47 -8.05 -4.86 -23.68
N ALA A 48 -6.80 -5.20 -24.04
CA ALA A 48 -6.35 -5.24 -25.43
C ALA A 48 -7.06 -6.33 -26.25
N ILE A 49 -7.27 -7.52 -25.67
CA ILE A 49 -8.03 -8.61 -26.30
C ILE A 49 -9.49 -8.16 -26.51
N ALA A 50 -10.11 -7.56 -25.52
CA ALA A 50 -11.49 -7.07 -25.61
C ALA A 50 -11.67 -5.98 -26.67
N ALA A 51 -10.66 -5.13 -26.88
CA ALA A 51 -10.67 -4.09 -27.91
C ALA A 51 -10.44 -4.62 -29.33
N GLY A 52 -9.69 -5.74 -29.47
CA GLY A 52 -9.33 -6.33 -30.76
C GLY A 52 -10.26 -7.46 -31.25
N THR A 53 -11.22 -7.88 -30.45
CA THR A 53 -12.13 -9.00 -30.77
C THR A 53 -13.59 -8.57 -30.59
N GLU A 54 -14.51 -9.19 -31.35
CA GLU A 54 -15.95 -9.03 -31.16
C GLU A 54 -16.47 -9.76 -29.91
N VAL A 55 -15.77 -9.57 -28.78
CA VAL A 55 -16.16 -10.16 -27.49
C VAL A 55 -17.42 -9.47 -27.01
N GLY A 56 -18.44 -10.24 -26.69
CA GLY A 56 -19.70 -9.68 -26.21
C GLY A 56 -19.51 -8.81 -24.95
N PRO A 57 -20.30 -7.74 -24.80
CA PRO A 57 -20.16 -6.77 -23.71
C PRO A 57 -20.21 -7.42 -22.32
N ALA A 58 -20.90 -8.52 -22.15
CA ALA A 58 -20.96 -9.26 -20.90
C ALA A 58 -19.59 -9.79 -20.45
N VAL A 59 -18.76 -10.27 -21.37
CA VAL A 59 -17.41 -10.78 -21.06
C VAL A 59 -16.48 -9.64 -20.62
N VAL A 60 -16.59 -8.48 -21.27
CA VAL A 60 -15.84 -7.29 -20.88
C VAL A 60 -16.20 -6.84 -19.47
N VAL A 61 -17.49 -6.79 -19.15
CA VAL A 61 -17.97 -6.43 -17.79
C VAL A 61 -17.45 -7.41 -16.74
N LEU A 62 -17.52 -8.72 -17.01
CA LEU A 62 -17.00 -9.75 -16.11
C LEU A 62 -15.49 -9.60 -15.88
N ALA A 63 -14.72 -9.29 -16.93
CA ALA A 63 -13.27 -9.07 -16.82
C ALA A 63 -12.96 -7.84 -15.95
N ILE A 64 -13.72 -6.75 -16.10
CA ILE A 64 -13.57 -5.55 -15.26
C ILE A 64 -13.89 -5.87 -13.80
N ILE A 65 -14.99 -6.55 -13.51
CA ILE A 65 -15.39 -6.93 -12.15
C ILE A 65 -14.31 -7.83 -11.52
N ALA A 66 -13.79 -8.80 -12.25
CA ALA A 66 -12.73 -9.69 -11.77
C ALA A 66 -11.43 -8.90 -11.47
N SER A 67 -11.04 -7.97 -12.33
CA SER A 67 -9.84 -7.14 -12.15
C SER A 67 -9.96 -6.21 -10.94
N VAL A 68 -11.12 -5.58 -10.76
CA VAL A 68 -11.40 -4.74 -9.58
C VAL A 68 -11.40 -5.59 -8.32
N GLY A 69 -12.07 -6.75 -8.33
CA GLY A 69 -12.11 -7.67 -7.19
C GLY A 69 -10.71 -8.13 -6.78
N LEU A 70 -9.85 -8.48 -7.74
CA LEU A 70 -8.46 -8.85 -7.49
C LEU A 70 -7.66 -7.71 -6.87
N THR A 71 -7.80 -6.50 -7.39
CA THR A 71 -7.11 -5.31 -6.87
C THR A 71 -7.53 -5.00 -5.43
N VAL A 72 -8.84 -5.06 -5.15
CA VAL A 72 -9.38 -4.89 -3.80
C VAL A 72 -8.83 -5.97 -2.86
N PHE A 73 -8.84 -7.23 -3.29
CA PHE A 73 -8.34 -8.35 -2.49
C PHE A 73 -6.86 -8.17 -2.12
N ILE A 74 -6.00 -7.87 -3.10
CA ILE A 74 -4.56 -7.62 -2.89
C ILE A 74 -4.37 -6.47 -1.89
N THR A 75 -5.13 -5.38 -2.05
CA THR A 75 -5.04 -4.21 -1.17
C THR A 75 -5.51 -4.52 0.25
N VAL A 76 -6.60 -5.28 0.42
CA VAL A 76 -7.08 -5.73 1.73
C VAL A 76 -6.03 -6.58 2.45
N GLN A 77 -5.40 -7.52 1.73
CA GLN A 77 -4.33 -8.34 2.31
C GLN A 77 -3.12 -7.50 2.73
N ARG A 78 -2.80 -6.47 1.95
CA ARG A 78 -1.71 -5.55 2.30
C ARG A 78 -2.08 -4.68 3.52
N LEU A 79 -3.28 -4.16 3.59
CA LEU A 79 -3.76 -3.38 4.72
C LEU A 79 -3.72 -4.19 6.02
N LYS A 80 -4.14 -5.46 5.98
CA LYS A 80 -4.02 -6.37 7.13
C LYS A 80 -2.57 -6.51 7.61
N ASN A 81 -1.62 -6.64 6.69
CA ASN A 81 -0.21 -6.75 7.02
C ASN A 81 0.36 -5.47 7.67
N ILE A 82 -0.12 -4.30 7.29
CA ILE A 82 0.24 -3.02 7.89
C ILE A 82 -0.44 -2.84 9.28
N GLY A 83 -1.52 -3.58 9.56
CA GLY A 83 -2.32 -3.50 10.78
C GLY A 83 -3.55 -2.60 10.66
N TYR A 84 -3.96 -2.27 9.44
CA TYR A 84 -5.18 -1.49 9.19
C TYR A 84 -6.37 -2.40 8.85
N SER A 85 -7.58 -1.86 9.09
CA SER A 85 -8.82 -2.52 8.67
C SER A 85 -8.90 -2.60 7.15
N GLY A 86 -9.40 -3.74 6.63
CA GLY A 86 -9.66 -3.91 5.20
C GLY A 86 -10.65 -2.91 4.61
N TRP A 87 -11.48 -2.25 5.43
CA TRP A 87 -12.41 -1.21 5.00
C TRP A 87 -11.73 -0.01 4.34
N TRP A 88 -10.47 0.26 4.64
CA TRP A 88 -9.70 1.30 3.98
C TRP A 88 -9.52 1.06 2.47
N SER A 89 -9.77 -0.16 1.99
CA SER A 89 -9.76 -0.47 0.55
C SER A 89 -10.84 0.27 -0.24
N VAL A 90 -11.90 0.77 0.40
CA VAL A 90 -12.91 1.63 -0.23
C VAL A 90 -12.29 2.89 -0.83
N LEU A 91 -11.17 3.37 -0.27
CA LEU A 91 -10.42 4.51 -0.81
C LEU A 91 -9.83 4.27 -2.21
N LEU A 92 -9.76 3.02 -2.68
CA LEU A 92 -9.38 2.70 -4.06
C LEU A 92 -10.30 3.37 -5.09
N PHE A 93 -11.56 3.58 -4.74
CA PHE A 93 -12.58 4.16 -5.63
C PHE A 93 -12.58 5.70 -5.64
N VAL A 94 -11.80 6.32 -4.75
CA VAL A 94 -11.67 7.78 -4.68
C VAL A 94 -10.31 8.17 -5.26
N PRO A 95 -10.24 8.87 -6.42
CA PRO A 95 -9.01 9.07 -7.18
C PRO A 95 -7.82 9.60 -6.37
N LEU A 96 -8.01 10.66 -5.60
CA LEU A 96 -6.95 11.24 -4.78
C LEU A 96 -6.58 10.33 -3.59
N ALA A 97 -7.59 9.75 -2.94
CA ALA A 97 -7.38 8.85 -1.81
C ALA A 97 -6.69 7.54 -2.23
N ASN A 98 -6.93 7.07 -3.46
CA ASN A 98 -6.26 5.91 -4.04
C ASN A 98 -4.74 6.12 -4.11
N ILE A 99 -4.27 7.30 -4.53
CA ILE A 99 -2.84 7.63 -4.56
C ILE A 99 -2.24 7.54 -3.15
N PHE A 100 -2.90 8.15 -2.16
CA PHE A 100 -2.45 8.08 -0.76
C PHE A 100 -2.47 6.65 -0.22
N LEU A 101 -3.49 5.87 -0.54
CA LEU A 101 -3.58 4.47 -0.14
C LEU A 101 -2.45 3.63 -0.76
N GLY A 102 -2.20 3.79 -2.06
CA GLY A 102 -1.11 3.12 -2.76
C GLY A 102 0.26 3.45 -2.17
N LEU A 103 0.55 4.75 -1.95
CA LEU A 103 1.77 5.20 -1.29
C LEU A 103 1.89 4.60 0.12
N ARG A 104 0.82 4.58 0.89
CA ARG A 104 0.83 4.01 2.23
C ARG A 104 1.11 2.50 2.21
N CYS A 105 0.54 1.77 1.27
CA CYS A 105 0.82 0.36 1.06
C CYS A 105 2.28 0.08 0.68
N LEU A 106 2.94 0.99 -0.02
CA LEU A 106 4.36 0.89 -0.38
C LEU A 106 5.29 1.30 0.77
N ILE A 107 4.98 2.39 1.47
CA ILE A 107 5.86 3.01 2.47
C ILE A 107 5.83 2.26 3.79
N CYS A 108 4.65 1.87 4.29
CA CYS A 108 4.51 1.32 5.63
C CYS A 108 5.04 -0.12 5.72
N PRO A 109 5.84 -0.45 6.76
CA PRO A 109 6.23 -1.83 7.05
C PRO A 109 5.07 -2.66 7.63
N ALA A 110 5.31 -3.97 7.81
CA ALA A 110 4.39 -4.82 8.54
C ALA A 110 4.20 -4.30 9.97
N GLY A 111 2.96 -4.32 10.49
CA GLY A 111 2.66 -3.84 11.84
C GLY A 111 2.87 -2.35 12.08
N TYR A 112 2.92 -1.54 11.03
CA TYR A 112 3.06 -0.08 11.17
C TYR A 112 1.98 0.56 12.06
N ALA A 113 0.80 -0.04 12.14
CA ALA A 113 -0.29 0.47 12.98
C ALA A 113 0.11 0.54 14.46
N ASP A 114 0.95 -0.40 14.93
CA ASP A 114 1.44 -0.45 16.32
C ASP A 114 2.70 0.41 16.51
N THR A 115 3.70 0.21 15.65
CA THR A 115 5.03 0.83 15.83
C THR A 115 5.06 2.31 15.46
N LYS A 116 4.21 2.74 14.51
CA LYS A 116 4.22 4.09 13.89
C LYS A 116 5.58 4.51 13.34
N ARG A 117 6.50 3.56 13.15
CA ARG A 117 7.87 3.82 12.67
C ARG A 117 8.04 3.27 11.27
N LEU A 118 8.72 4.05 10.44
CA LEU A 118 9.10 3.61 9.10
C LEU A 118 10.46 2.91 9.18
N ASP A 119 10.56 1.78 8.52
CA ASP A 119 11.83 1.11 8.27
C ASP A 119 12.68 1.88 7.23
N LEU A 120 13.92 1.46 7.03
CA LEU A 120 14.85 2.11 6.10
C LEU A 120 14.25 2.18 4.69
N ALA A 121 13.65 1.10 4.20
CA ALA A 121 13.03 1.06 2.89
C ALA A 121 11.84 2.04 2.78
N GLY A 122 11.00 2.12 3.81
CA GLY A 122 9.90 3.09 3.87
C GLY A 122 10.39 4.54 3.83
N LYS A 123 11.48 4.85 4.54
CA LYS A 123 12.10 6.19 4.51
C LYS A 123 12.64 6.55 3.11
N ILE A 124 13.32 5.60 2.45
CA ILE A 124 13.84 5.80 1.08
C ILE A 124 12.68 6.03 0.10
N ILE A 125 11.65 5.17 0.13
CA ILE A 125 10.47 5.30 -0.74
C ILE A 125 9.77 6.64 -0.51
N THR A 126 9.63 7.07 0.74
CA THR A 126 9.05 8.37 1.08
C THR A 126 9.89 9.52 0.49
N GLY A 127 11.22 9.46 0.63
CA GLY A 127 12.11 10.45 0.05
C GLY A 127 11.96 10.55 -1.47
N ILE A 128 11.94 9.41 -2.17
CA ILE A 128 11.72 9.37 -3.62
C ILE A 128 10.35 9.95 -3.99
N ALA A 129 9.28 9.54 -3.30
CA ALA A 129 7.93 10.02 -3.58
C ALA A 129 7.81 11.55 -3.41
N VAL A 130 8.38 12.10 -2.35
CA VAL A 130 8.41 13.55 -2.10
C VAL A 130 9.21 14.26 -3.17
N THR A 131 10.38 13.75 -3.57
CA THR A 131 11.21 14.34 -4.62
C THR A 131 10.46 14.37 -5.96
N VAL A 132 9.85 13.26 -6.36
CA VAL A 132 9.05 13.17 -7.60
C VAL A 132 7.88 14.15 -7.56
N PHE A 133 7.19 14.26 -6.43
CA PHE A 133 6.10 15.20 -6.26
C PHE A 133 6.56 16.66 -6.40
N LEU A 134 7.68 17.03 -5.77
CA LEU A 134 8.25 18.38 -5.89
C LEU A 134 8.67 18.70 -7.32
N LEU A 135 9.31 17.75 -8.03
CA LEU A 135 9.67 17.93 -9.44
C LEU A 135 8.44 18.09 -10.34
N PHE A 136 7.38 17.35 -10.06
CA PHE A 136 6.11 17.46 -10.79
C PHE A 136 5.48 18.86 -10.59
N VAL A 137 5.41 19.35 -9.35
CA VAL A 137 4.91 20.69 -9.04
C VAL A 137 5.78 21.77 -9.69
N ALA A 138 7.11 21.64 -9.60
CA ALA A 138 8.04 22.57 -10.23
C ALA A 138 7.85 22.59 -11.77
N GLY A 139 7.63 21.43 -12.41
CA GLY A 139 7.34 21.34 -13.82
C GLY A 139 6.04 22.05 -14.23
N ILE A 140 4.98 21.90 -13.43
CA ILE A 140 3.71 22.62 -13.66
C ILE A 140 3.94 24.14 -13.56
N VAL A 141 4.59 24.59 -12.49
CA VAL A 141 4.87 26.02 -12.29
C VAL A 141 5.71 26.58 -13.45
N ALA A 142 6.78 25.86 -13.85
CA ALA A 142 7.61 26.28 -14.98
C ALA A 142 6.80 26.35 -16.28
N SER A 143 5.92 25.40 -16.54
CA SER A 143 5.08 25.41 -17.75
C SER A 143 4.10 26.60 -17.76
N MET A 144 3.58 26.99 -16.62
CA MET A 144 2.72 28.18 -16.49
C MET A 144 3.48 29.48 -16.77
N TYR A 145 4.76 29.57 -16.36
CA TYR A 145 5.60 30.75 -16.63
C TYR A 145 6.08 30.85 -18.09
N LEU A 146 6.28 29.71 -18.75
CA LEU A 146 6.76 29.68 -20.14
C LEU A 146 5.66 29.85 -21.17
N ASN A 147 4.40 29.57 -20.83
CA ASN A 147 3.26 29.60 -21.74
C ASN A 147 2.27 30.76 -21.43
N GLY A 148 2.54 31.59 -20.44
CA GLY A 148 1.80 32.80 -20.08
C GLY A 148 2.57 34.04 -20.47
#